data_6513cdfc54fa17c410d7b9978845ca96
#
_entry.id   6513cdfc54fa17c410d7b9978845ca96
#
_cell.length_a   1.000
_cell.length_b   1.000
_cell.length_c   1.000
_cell.angle_alpha   90.00
_cell.angle_beta   90.00
_cell.angle_gamma   90.00
#
_symmetry.space_group_name_H-M   'P 1'
#
loop_
_entity.id
_entity.type
_entity.pdbx_description
1 polymer ?
#
loop_
_entity_poly.entity_id
_entity_poly.type
_entity_poly.pdbx_seq_one_letter_code
_entity_poly.pdbx_strand_id
1 'polypeptide(L)'
;MNVRSIRIIGLLVAASLIFTACASAATPTAAPVQPTATMAPVATATMAPVATATMAPAATATTAPAAATIDCKGAASGDTISVAYQWSGSEEASFQTIIKPLEDACGIKITGSSTRDASVLDTMVKSSPPDVLFWPDLSPLKLYTSMLLPLDTVGGNQSNYAQYWITMGTVNGKWLAIPAKADLKTIIWYSPTQFAALGYTVPTTFADLQTLVDKMVADGNVPWSMGFNNGGAADGWTGSDFIQDILLATQGPDYVNGIIAGTTPYNDPGVLAAYQVYQKWASDPKYTVGGANGTVNTKFLDAIYKVFSNPPQALMVKQSGFAGGSIATQYPTLKYGTDYDFFQFPGAKGMQGGADFMMAFSNKPAAQALVAYVTGTVGGQNWAKANFSVSPNKNANGNYTDPQVIKFAQMLANASGFTFDIGDALGAPFNDAEWKGIVAVVQGADIPTTLATIAAAQKQSIK
;
A
#
# COMPACT_ATOMS: atom_id res chain seq x y z
N MET A 1 -54.01 -23.10 -19.58
CA MET A 1 -54.54 -23.58 -20.91
C MET A 1 -53.40 -23.49 -21.90
N ASN A 2 -52.97 -24.69 -22.33
CA ASN A 2 -52.44 -25.14 -23.63
C ASN A 2 -51.29 -24.36 -24.30
N VAL A 3 -50.10 -24.92 -24.30
CA VAL A 3 -49.48 -26.01 -25.12
C VAL A 3 -49.34 -25.65 -26.60
N ARG A 4 -48.10 -25.54 -27.09
CA ARG A 4 -47.59 -26.45 -28.13
C ARG A 4 -46.12 -26.17 -28.50
N SER A 5 -45.34 -27.24 -28.32
CA SER A 5 -44.01 -27.49 -28.87
C SER A 5 -44.04 -27.66 -30.40
N ILE A 6 -42.96 -27.28 -31.10
CA ILE A 6 -42.57 -27.91 -32.37
C ILE A 6 -41.06 -28.08 -32.39
N ARG A 7 -40.62 -29.33 -32.46
CA ARG A 7 -39.27 -29.80 -32.83
C ARG A 7 -39.19 -29.87 -34.35
N ILE A 8 -38.06 -29.49 -34.94
CA ILE A 8 -37.67 -29.99 -36.27
C ILE A 8 -36.19 -30.41 -36.20
N ILE A 9 -35.98 -31.66 -36.57
CA ILE A 9 -34.75 -32.43 -36.82
C ILE A 9 -34.41 -32.31 -38.31
N GLY A 10 -33.12 -32.24 -38.66
CA GLY A 10 -32.64 -32.47 -40.05
C GLY A 10 -31.16 -32.17 -40.16
N LEU A 11 -30.37 -33.05 -40.11
CA LEU A 11 -29.74 -34.06 -40.99
C LEU A 11 -28.40 -33.58 -41.58
N LEU A 12 -27.37 -34.39 -41.29
CA LEU A 12 -26.01 -34.46 -41.81
C LEU A 12 -25.92 -34.48 -43.33
N VAL A 13 -24.86 -33.81 -43.89
CA VAL A 13 -24.15 -34.31 -45.08
C VAL A 13 -22.63 -34.06 -44.89
N ALA A 14 -21.88 -35.15 -44.87
CA ALA A 14 -20.45 -35.23 -44.99
C ALA A 14 -20.04 -35.12 -46.46
N ALA A 15 -19.07 -34.33 -46.79
CA ALA A 15 -18.38 -34.38 -48.09
C ALA A 15 -16.85 -34.34 -47.87
N SER A 16 -16.25 -35.53 -48.04
CA SER A 16 -14.82 -35.75 -48.09
C SER A 16 -14.30 -35.33 -49.48
N LEU A 17 -13.30 -34.48 -49.56
CA LEU A 17 -12.50 -34.23 -50.74
C LEU A 17 -11.01 -34.46 -50.44
N ILE A 18 -10.50 -35.53 -51.05
CA ILE A 18 -9.10 -35.93 -51.12
C ILE A 18 -8.42 -35.05 -52.16
N PHE A 19 -7.36 -34.36 -51.82
CA PHE A 19 -6.41 -33.82 -52.77
C PHE A 19 -5.04 -34.44 -52.59
N THR A 20 -4.59 -35.04 -53.67
CA THR A 20 -3.33 -35.75 -53.88
C THR A 20 -2.15 -34.77 -53.88
N ALA A 21 -1.12 -35.05 -53.12
CA ALA A 21 0.13 -34.32 -53.10
C ALA A 21 1.04 -34.71 -54.28
N CYS A 22 1.51 -33.75 -55.06
CA CYS A 22 2.68 -33.90 -55.93
C CYS A 22 3.92 -33.43 -55.18
N ALA A 23 4.82 -34.35 -54.87
CA ALA A 23 6.13 -34.07 -54.31
C ALA A 23 7.11 -33.69 -55.42
N SER A 24 7.69 -32.50 -55.37
CA SER A 24 8.86 -32.11 -56.19
C SER A 24 10.12 -32.48 -55.42
N ALA A 25 11.02 -33.18 -56.08
CA ALA A 25 12.33 -33.60 -55.55
C ALA A 25 13.25 -32.41 -55.28
N ALA A 26 13.81 -32.33 -54.10
CA ALA A 26 14.83 -31.38 -53.71
C ALA A 26 16.22 -31.86 -54.17
N THR A 27 16.95 -30.99 -54.86
CA THR A 27 18.35 -31.15 -55.25
C THR A 27 19.25 -31.08 -53.98
N PRO A 28 20.25 -31.96 -53.83
CA PRO A 28 21.13 -31.93 -52.66
C PRO A 28 22.09 -30.73 -52.72
N THR A 29 22.01 -29.86 -51.71
CA THR A 29 22.99 -28.79 -51.48
C THR A 29 24.24 -29.36 -50.83
N ALA A 30 25.43 -29.04 -51.40
CA ALA A 30 26.74 -29.48 -50.94
C ALA A 30 27.02 -29.01 -49.48
N ALA A 31 27.62 -29.89 -48.70
CA ALA A 31 28.04 -29.60 -47.31
C ALA A 31 29.13 -28.52 -47.25
N PRO A 32 29.13 -27.64 -46.26
CA PRO A 32 30.19 -26.66 -46.06
C PRO A 32 31.50 -27.32 -45.63
N VAL A 33 32.60 -26.88 -46.25
CA VAL A 33 33.97 -27.30 -46.00
C VAL A 33 34.38 -26.85 -44.60
N GLN A 34 34.84 -27.79 -43.79
CA GLN A 34 35.35 -27.58 -42.42
C GLN A 34 36.64 -26.75 -42.47
N PRO A 35 36.82 -25.68 -41.71
CA PRO A 35 38.07 -24.92 -41.69
C PRO A 35 39.16 -25.72 -41.02
N THR A 36 40.34 -25.73 -41.66
CA THR A 36 41.59 -26.36 -41.23
C THR A 36 42.04 -25.77 -39.86
N ALA A 37 42.31 -26.61 -38.89
CA ALA A 37 42.83 -26.23 -37.62
C ALA A 37 44.20 -25.56 -37.75
N THR A 38 44.30 -24.28 -37.39
CA THR A 38 45.58 -23.58 -37.19
C THR A 38 46.14 -23.95 -35.82
N MET A 39 47.32 -24.48 -35.77
CA MET A 39 48.01 -24.83 -34.53
C MET A 39 48.25 -23.56 -33.70
N ALA A 40 47.83 -23.58 -32.45
CA ALA A 40 48.14 -22.55 -31.47
C ALA A 40 49.62 -22.58 -31.07
N PRO A 41 50.26 -21.44 -30.82
CA PRO A 41 51.66 -21.40 -30.38
C PRO A 41 51.77 -22.02 -28.95
N VAL A 42 52.87 -22.78 -28.78
CA VAL A 42 53.27 -23.41 -27.50
C VAL A 42 53.53 -22.32 -26.48
N ALA A 43 52.76 -22.31 -25.41
CA ALA A 43 52.97 -21.40 -24.28
C ALA A 43 54.22 -21.80 -23.48
N THR A 44 55.20 -20.89 -23.43
CA THR A 44 56.38 -21.00 -22.58
C THR A 44 55.92 -20.88 -21.13
N ALA A 45 56.16 -21.92 -20.31
CA ALA A 45 55.82 -21.93 -18.90
C ALA A 45 56.68 -20.90 -18.15
N THR A 46 56.09 -19.79 -17.76
CA THR A 46 56.69 -18.84 -16.82
C THR A 46 56.34 -19.34 -15.42
N MET A 47 57.37 -19.67 -14.62
CA MET A 47 57.19 -20.09 -13.22
C MET A 47 56.46 -18.99 -12.43
N ALA A 48 55.36 -19.34 -11.80
CA ALA A 48 54.62 -18.45 -10.90
C ALA A 48 55.46 -18.14 -9.65
N PRO A 49 55.45 -16.91 -9.14
CA PRO A 49 56.10 -16.57 -7.88
C PRO A 49 55.46 -17.34 -6.74
N VAL A 50 56.28 -17.89 -5.86
CA VAL A 50 55.85 -18.54 -4.61
C VAL A 50 55.06 -17.54 -3.77
N ALA A 51 53.78 -17.82 -3.54
CA ALA A 51 52.92 -17.01 -2.69
C ALA A 51 53.40 -17.14 -1.23
N THR A 52 53.94 -16.06 -0.68
CA THR A 52 54.17 -15.95 0.76
C THR A 52 52.79 -15.94 1.45
N ALA A 53 52.55 -16.96 2.27
CA ALA A 53 51.32 -17.05 3.03
C ALA A 53 51.25 -15.88 4.03
N THR A 54 50.55 -14.83 3.70
CA THR A 54 50.16 -13.78 4.65
C THR A 54 49.03 -14.37 5.50
N MET A 55 49.31 -14.60 6.79
CA MET A 55 48.31 -15.04 7.75
C MET A 55 47.16 -14.01 7.74
N ALA A 56 45.94 -14.47 7.43
CA ALA A 56 44.75 -13.66 7.56
C ALA A 56 44.62 -13.20 9.03
N PRO A 57 44.25 -11.93 9.27
CA PRO A 57 43.93 -11.48 10.62
C PRO A 57 42.85 -12.38 11.23
N ALA A 58 43.10 -12.84 12.47
CA ALA A 58 42.10 -13.60 13.21
C ALA A 58 40.80 -12.82 13.23
N ALA A 59 39.71 -13.45 12.76
CA ALA A 59 38.37 -12.83 12.81
C ALA A 59 38.07 -12.54 14.29
N THR A 60 37.98 -11.26 14.61
CA THR A 60 37.51 -10.82 15.92
C THR A 60 36.07 -11.34 16.04
N ALA A 61 35.85 -12.23 17.00
CA ALA A 61 34.50 -12.75 17.28
C ALA A 61 33.61 -11.55 17.63
N THR A 62 32.79 -11.12 16.68
CA THR A 62 31.72 -10.17 16.96
C THR A 62 30.73 -10.88 17.88
N THR A 63 30.74 -10.55 19.17
CA THR A 63 29.73 -11.04 20.11
C THR A 63 28.36 -10.72 19.52
N ALA A 64 27.52 -11.77 19.36
CA ALA A 64 26.14 -11.58 18.95
C ALA A 64 25.49 -10.52 19.86
N PRO A 65 24.70 -9.57 19.31
CA PRO A 65 24.01 -8.59 20.13
C PRO A 65 23.22 -9.32 21.22
N ALA A 66 23.34 -8.87 22.47
CA ALA A 66 22.54 -9.40 23.56
C ALA A 66 21.06 -9.36 23.16
N ALA A 67 20.32 -10.45 23.42
CA ALA A 67 18.89 -10.49 23.12
C ALA A 67 18.21 -9.28 23.80
N ALA A 68 17.45 -8.51 23.01
CA ALA A 68 16.76 -7.36 23.53
C ALA A 68 15.75 -7.81 24.60
N THR A 69 15.82 -7.23 25.79
CA THR A 69 14.95 -7.57 26.92
C THR A 69 13.72 -6.63 26.94
N ILE A 70 12.62 -7.16 27.46
CA ILE A 70 11.40 -6.35 27.72
C ILE A 70 11.63 -5.57 29.02
N ASP A 71 11.44 -4.24 28.95
CA ASP A 71 11.55 -3.36 30.11
C ASP A 71 10.15 -3.13 30.71
N CYS A 72 9.91 -3.67 31.88
CA CYS A 72 8.63 -3.56 32.59
C CYS A 72 8.40 -2.20 33.27
N LYS A 73 9.35 -1.26 33.22
CA LYS A 73 9.22 0.10 33.81
C LYS A 73 8.81 0.12 35.29
N GLY A 74 9.11 -0.94 36.01
CA GLY A 74 8.73 -1.08 37.43
C GLY A 74 7.27 -1.49 37.64
N ALA A 75 6.59 -1.97 36.61
CA ALA A 75 5.25 -2.55 36.78
C ALA A 75 5.29 -3.77 37.68
N ALA A 76 4.33 -3.90 38.58
CA ALA A 76 4.18 -5.04 39.48
C ALA A 76 3.32 -6.14 38.83
N SER A 77 3.62 -7.39 39.20
CA SER A 77 2.77 -8.52 38.75
C SER A 77 1.33 -8.32 39.29
N GLY A 78 0.37 -8.44 38.41
CA GLY A 78 -1.04 -8.19 38.66
C GLY A 78 -1.53 -6.77 38.32
N ASP A 79 -0.62 -5.85 37.94
CA ASP A 79 -1.03 -4.54 37.44
C ASP A 79 -1.89 -4.66 36.18
N THR A 80 -2.91 -3.79 36.09
CA THR A 80 -3.83 -3.75 34.94
C THR A 80 -3.82 -2.39 34.30
N ILE A 81 -3.89 -2.36 32.95
CA ILE A 81 -4.09 -1.15 32.16
C ILE A 81 -5.23 -1.31 31.18
N SER A 82 -5.88 -0.20 30.88
CA SER A 82 -6.93 -0.10 29.86
C SER A 82 -6.37 0.44 28.56
N VAL A 83 -6.70 -0.21 27.43
CA VAL A 83 -6.31 0.21 26.09
C VAL A 83 -7.54 0.34 25.22
N ALA A 84 -7.72 1.50 24.57
CA ALA A 84 -8.75 1.67 23.56
C ALA A 84 -8.17 1.60 22.15
N TYR A 85 -8.90 1.00 21.22
CA TYR A 85 -8.52 0.86 19.81
C TYR A 85 -9.76 0.67 18.93
N GLN A 86 -9.57 0.73 17.60
CA GLN A 86 -10.66 0.42 16.65
C GLN A 86 -10.64 -1.00 16.10
N TRP A 87 -9.62 -1.79 16.40
CA TRP A 87 -9.42 -3.12 15.87
C TRP A 87 -10.46 -4.11 16.41
N SER A 88 -10.88 -5.03 15.54
CA SER A 88 -11.84 -6.07 15.90
C SER A 88 -11.56 -7.36 15.13
N GLY A 89 -12.04 -8.50 15.62
CA GLY A 89 -11.87 -9.78 14.96
C GLY A 89 -10.40 -10.19 14.81
N SER A 90 -9.93 -10.42 13.58
CA SER A 90 -8.54 -10.84 13.31
C SER A 90 -7.51 -9.77 13.66
N GLU A 91 -7.84 -8.49 13.51
CA GLU A 91 -6.94 -7.39 13.88
C GLU A 91 -6.70 -7.36 15.40
N GLU A 92 -7.77 -7.49 16.18
CA GLU A 92 -7.69 -7.57 17.64
C GLU A 92 -6.91 -8.82 18.09
N ALA A 93 -7.15 -9.97 17.47
CA ALA A 93 -6.40 -11.21 17.75
C ALA A 93 -4.90 -11.04 17.45
N SER A 94 -4.54 -10.34 16.38
CA SER A 94 -3.15 -10.01 16.07
C SER A 94 -2.54 -9.10 17.14
N PHE A 95 -3.25 -8.08 17.57
CA PHE A 95 -2.78 -7.19 18.65
C PHE A 95 -2.56 -7.96 19.97
N GLN A 96 -3.49 -8.83 20.35
CA GLN A 96 -3.33 -9.70 21.53
C GLN A 96 -2.06 -10.57 21.42
N THR A 97 -1.77 -11.11 20.24
CA THR A 97 -0.53 -11.88 19.97
C THR A 97 0.71 -11.02 20.15
N ILE A 98 0.67 -9.76 19.70
CA ILE A 98 1.78 -8.81 19.80
C ILE A 98 2.10 -8.46 21.25
N ILE A 99 1.07 -8.22 22.09
CA ILE A 99 1.27 -7.75 23.48
C ILE A 99 1.51 -8.90 24.48
N LYS A 100 1.17 -10.13 24.12
CA LYS A 100 1.31 -11.27 25.02
C LYS A 100 2.73 -11.45 25.62
N PRO A 101 3.84 -11.31 24.85
CA PRO A 101 5.18 -11.38 25.43
C PRO A 101 5.44 -10.30 26.51
N LEU A 102 4.84 -9.12 26.40
CA LEU A 102 4.93 -8.09 27.42
C LEU A 102 4.15 -8.50 28.69
N GLU A 103 2.90 -8.99 28.52
CA GLU A 103 2.09 -9.48 29.63
C GLU A 103 2.80 -10.59 30.39
N ASP A 104 3.35 -11.57 29.66
CA ASP A 104 4.06 -12.73 30.24
C ASP A 104 5.33 -12.30 30.98
N ALA A 105 6.13 -11.40 30.39
CA ALA A 105 7.39 -10.96 30.98
C ALA A 105 7.20 -10.08 32.23
N CYS A 106 6.15 -9.24 32.24
CA CYS A 106 5.93 -8.27 33.30
C CYS A 106 4.84 -8.70 34.31
N GLY A 107 4.11 -9.77 34.01
CA GLY A 107 2.98 -10.23 34.86
C GLY A 107 1.80 -9.26 34.87
N ILE A 108 1.72 -8.35 33.90
CA ILE A 108 0.65 -7.35 33.80
C ILE A 108 -0.52 -7.88 32.97
N LYS A 109 -1.67 -7.22 33.07
CA LYS A 109 -2.83 -7.51 32.24
C LYS A 109 -3.27 -6.28 31.46
N ILE A 110 -3.42 -6.44 30.14
CA ILE A 110 -3.89 -5.41 29.21
C ILE A 110 -5.35 -5.69 28.86
N THR A 111 -6.26 -4.75 29.21
CA THR A 111 -7.68 -4.88 28.93
C THR A 111 -8.04 -3.96 27.76
N GLY A 112 -8.47 -4.56 26.63
CA GLY A 112 -8.85 -3.84 25.43
C GLY A 112 -10.31 -3.42 25.39
N SER A 113 -10.58 -2.24 24.80
CA SER A 113 -11.93 -1.77 24.45
C SER A 113 -11.92 -1.34 22.99
N SER A 114 -12.69 -2.04 22.14
CA SER A 114 -12.81 -1.74 20.72
C SER A 114 -13.97 -0.81 20.42
N THR A 115 -13.73 0.27 19.68
CA THR A 115 -14.78 1.12 19.12
C THR A 115 -14.32 1.77 17.83
N ARG A 116 -15.21 1.87 16.84
CA ARG A 116 -15.02 2.65 15.60
C ARG A 116 -15.80 3.97 15.61
N ASP A 117 -16.56 4.21 16.69
CA ASP A 117 -17.38 5.40 16.85
C ASP A 117 -16.62 6.47 17.62
N ALA A 118 -16.31 7.59 16.95
CA ALA A 118 -15.60 8.72 17.55
C ALA A 118 -16.37 9.36 18.72
N SER A 119 -17.70 9.28 18.73
CA SER A 119 -18.53 9.82 19.82
C SER A 119 -18.44 8.94 21.07
N VAL A 120 -18.35 7.62 20.90
CA VAL A 120 -18.10 6.67 21.97
C VAL A 120 -16.70 6.88 22.55
N LEU A 121 -15.68 7.06 21.68
CA LEU A 121 -14.33 7.40 22.10
C LEU A 121 -14.31 8.70 22.91
N ASP A 122 -14.95 9.76 22.41
CA ASP A 122 -15.01 11.06 23.10
C ASP A 122 -15.63 10.95 24.50
N THR A 123 -16.73 10.20 24.61
CA THR A 123 -17.38 9.93 25.89
C THR A 123 -16.44 9.16 26.84
N MET A 124 -15.76 8.12 26.34
CA MET A 124 -14.81 7.33 27.11
C MET A 124 -13.66 8.20 27.62
N VAL A 125 -13.01 8.96 26.75
CA VAL A 125 -11.86 9.79 27.12
C VAL A 125 -12.24 10.87 28.14
N LYS A 126 -13.43 11.47 28.04
CA LYS A 126 -13.89 12.52 28.96
C LYS A 126 -14.34 11.98 30.33
N SER A 127 -14.87 10.77 30.36
CA SER A 127 -15.38 10.18 31.61
C SER A 127 -14.33 9.34 32.36
N SER A 128 -13.59 8.52 31.63
CA SER A 128 -12.55 7.63 32.17
C SER A 128 -11.55 7.32 31.03
N PRO A 129 -10.52 8.18 30.84
CA PRO A 129 -9.58 8.00 29.74
C PRO A 129 -8.89 6.64 29.81
N PRO A 130 -8.67 5.95 28.67
CA PRO A 130 -7.87 4.76 28.65
C PRO A 130 -6.42 5.08 29.04
N ASP A 131 -5.67 4.12 29.55
CA ASP A 131 -4.25 4.35 29.84
C ASP A 131 -3.46 4.59 28.55
N VAL A 132 -3.78 3.84 27.47
CA VAL A 132 -3.20 4.00 26.14
C VAL A 132 -4.30 3.90 25.07
N LEU A 133 -4.20 4.73 24.05
CA LEU A 133 -5.10 4.77 22.90
C LEU A 133 -4.33 4.43 21.62
N PHE A 134 -4.93 3.59 20.76
CA PHE A 134 -4.54 3.43 19.35
C PHE A 134 -5.68 3.92 18.47
N TRP A 135 -5.42 4.93 17.62
CA TRP A 135 -6.45 5.54 16.79
C TRP A 135 -5.98 5.76 15.35
N PRO A 136 -6.85 5.59 14.32
CA PRO A 136 -6.45 5.56 12.91
C PRO A 136 -6.08 6.91 12.32
N ASP A 137 -6.18 7.98 13.08
CA ASP A 137 -5.87 9.34 12.66
C ASP A 137 -5.35 10.19 13.82
N LEU A 138 -5.05 11.45 13.54
CA LEU A 138 -4.53 12.39 14.50
C LEU A 138 -5.61 13.31 15.14
N SER A 139 -6.90 13.03 14.94
CA SER A 139 -7.97 13.82 15.55
C SER A 139 -7.88 13.85 17.09
N PRO A 140 -7.50 12.77 17.81
CA PRO A 140 -7.29 12.82 19.24
C PRO A 140 -6.19 13.79 19.69
N LEU A 141 -5.17 14.06 18.86
CA LEU A 141 -4.16 15.09 19.18
C LEU A 141 -4.78 16.47 19.30
N LYS A 142 -5.72 16.82 18.42
CA LYS A 142 -6.42 18.11 18.47
C LYS A 142 -7.38 18.18 19.65
N LEU A 143 -8.14 17.11 19.88
CA LEU A 143 -9.21 17.07 20.89
C LEU A 143 -8.70 16.93 22.32
N TYR A 144 -7.62 16.16 22.53
CA TYR A 144 -7.17 15.74 23.88
C TYR A 144 -5.74 16.16 24.21
N THR A 145 -5.15 17.14 23.47
CA THR A 145 -3.76 17.60 23.66
C THR A 145 -3.39 17.86 25.12
N SER A 146 -4.31 18.46 25.90
CA SER A 146 -4.07 18.79 27.32
C SER A 146 -4.10 17.59 28.25
N MET A 147 -4.64 16.44 27.81
CA MET A 147 -4.75 15.21 28.58
C MET A 147 -3.66 14.20 28.23
N LEU A 148 -3.04 14.36 27.05
CA LEU A 148 -2.01 13.44 26.55
C LEU A 148 -0.66 13.71 27.21
N LEU A 149 0.07 12.65 27.50
CA LEU A 149 1.42 12.70 28.05
C LEU A 149 2.45 12.61 26.92
N PRO A 150 3.56 13.38 27.00
CA PRO A 150 4.68 13.22 26.07
C PRO A 150 5.23 11.79 26.14
N LEU A 151 5.31 11.11 24.98
CA LEU A 151 5.69 9.70 24.92
C LEU A 151 7.11 9.45 25.43
N ASP A 152 8.03 10.40 25.27
CA ASP A 152 9.38 10.33 25.81
C ASP A 152 9.43 10.35 27.34
N THR A 153 8.43 10.93 27.99
CA THR A 153 8.29 10.93 29.47
C THR A 153 7.68 9.64 30.03
N VAL A 154 7.07 8.85 29.16
CA VAL A 154 6.40 7.58 29.52
C VAL A 154 7.03 6.36 28.84
N GLY A 155 8.31 6.43 28.53
CA GLY A 155 9.11 5.30 28.03
C GLY A 155 9.22 5.17 26.52
N GLY A 156 8.67 6.08 25.75
CA GLY A 156 8.74 6.07 24.29
C GLY A 156 10.15 6.28 23.76
N ASN A 157 10.48 5.61 22.65
CA ASN A 157 11.79 5.68 22.01
C ASN A 157 11.68 6.22 20.56
N GLN A 158 12.02 7.50 20.36
CA GLN A 158 12.00 8.17 19.07
C GLN A 158 13.02 7.61 18.06
N SER A 159 14.18 7.09 18.52
CA SER A 159 15.27 6.68 17.64
C SER A 159 14.88 5.54 16.69
N ASN A 160 13.84 4.81 17.03
CA ASN A 160 13.32 3.68 16.26
C ASN A 160 12.39 4.10 15.10
N TYR A 161 12.18 5.40 14.89
CA TYR A 161 11.25 5.90 13.87
C TYR A 161 11.94 6.88 12.91
N ALA A 162 11.36 7.06 11.73
CA ALA A 162 11.76 8.13 10.83
C ALA A 162 11.28 9.50 11.37
N GLN A 163 12.05 10.57 11.09
CA GLN A 163 11.77 11.89 11.64
C GLN A 163 10.38 12.42 11.27
N TYR A 164 9.89 12.12 10.08
CA TYR A 164 8.56 12.58 9.67
C TYR A 164 7.42 12.02 10.55
N TRP A 165 7.55 10.79 11.07
CA TRP A 165 6.60 10.25 12.03
C TRP A 165 6.61 10.98 13.38
N ILE A 166 7.82 11.33 13.85
CA ILE A 166 7.99 12.11 15.08
C ILE A 166 7.37 13.51 14.92
N THR A 167 7.67 14.16 13.79
CA THR A 167 7.13 15.49 13.47
C THR A 167 5.60 15.47 13.41
N MET A 168 5.02 14.45 12.77
CA MET A 168 3.57 14.29 12.63
C MET A 168 2.85 14.13 13.98
N GLY A 169 3.47 13.41 14.93
CA GLY A 169 2.92 13.20 16.28
C GLY A 169 3.32 14.29 17.29
N THR A 170 3.98 15.37 16.87
CA THR A 170 4.44 16.43 17.76
C THR A 170 3.53 17.66 17.70
N VAL A 171 3.00 18.07 18.85
CA VAL A 171 2.16 19.26 19.00
C VAL A 171 2.78 20.18 20.06
N ASN A 172 2.99 21.45 19.73
CA ASN A 172 3.59 22.45 20.63
C ASN A 172 4.94 21.98 21.24
N GLY A 173 5.77 21.31 20.44
CA GLY A 173 7.08 20.78 20.85
C GLY A 173 7.03 19.54 21.74
N LYS A 174 5.85 18.96 21.99
CA LYS A 174 5.66 17.72 22.76
C LYS A 174 5.36 16.58 21.80
N TRP A 175 6.09 15.49 21.92
CA TRP A 175 5.85 14.27 21.16
C TRP A 175 4.72 13.44 21.78
N LEU A 176 3.50 13.57 21.30
CA LEU A 176 2.29 13.04 21.92
C LEU A 176 1.74 11.77 21.24
N ALA A 177 2.17 11.48 20.00
CA ALA A 177 1.69 10.32 19.27
C ALA A 177 2.79 9.71 18.40
N ILE A 178 2.69 8.40 18.15
CA ILE A 178 3.56 7.66 17.23
C ILE A 178 2.75 6.55 16.56
N PRO A 179 2.91 6.30 15.24
CA PRO A 179 2.18 5.22 14.60
C PRO A 179 2.70 3.86 15.03
N ALA A 180 1.78 2.98 15.37
CA ALA A 180 2.04 1.57 15.65
C ALA A 180 1.98 0.72 14.38
N LYS A 181 1.05 1.04 13.47
CA LYS A 181 0.96 0.45 12.14
C LYS A 181 0.66 1.50 11.07
N ALA A 182 1.00 1.17 9.81
CA ALA A 182 0.67 1.96 8.64
C ALA A 182 0.15 1.05 7.53
N ASP A 183 -0.87 1.52 6.81
CA ASP A 183 -1.43 0.89 5.63
C ASP A 183 -1.09 1.75 4.41
N LEU A 184 -0.53 1.13 3.36
CA LEU A 184 -0.01 1.85 2.21
C LEU A 184 -1.01 1.83 1.06
N LYS A 185 -1.23 3.00 0.46
CA LYS A 185 -2.14 3.19 -0.68
C LYS A 185 -1.42 3.51 -2.00
N THR A 186 -0.17 3.98 -1.97
CA THR A 186 0.62 4.46 -3.14
C THR A 186 1.17 3.31 -3.98
N ILE A 187 0.30 2.44 -4.46
CA ILE A 187 0.67 1.23 -5.20
C ILE A 187 -0.27 0.94 -6.37
N ILE A 188 0.28 0.28 -7.39
CA ILE A 188 -0.44 -0.21 -8.57
C ILE A 188 -0.27 -1.73 -8.62
N TRP A 189 -1.39 -2.44 -8.69
CA TRP A 189 -1.44 -3.90 -8.85
C TRP A 189 -1.44 -4.27 -10.32
N TYR A 190 -0.72 -5.35 -10.68
CA TYR A 190 -0.56 -5.83 -12.05
C TYR A 190 -0.22 -7.33 -12.06
N SER A 191 -0.22 -7.95 -13.23
CA SER A 191 0.29 -9.29 -13.42
C SER A 191 1.69 -9.27 -14.05
N PRO A 192 2.76 -9.69 -13.33
CA PRO A 192 4.10 -9.82 -13.88
C PRO A 192 4.14 -10.71 -15.12
N THR A 193 3.43 -11.83 -15.11
CA THR A 193 3.33 -12.76 -16.24
C THR A 193 2.73 -12.10 -17.48
N GLN A 194 1.67 -11.29 -17.33
CA GLN A 194 1.05 -10.57 -18.45
C GLN A 194 1.98 -9.47 -18.99
N PHE A 195 2.61 -8.69 -18.08
CA PHE A 195 3.58 -7.66 -18.49
C PHE A 195 4.72 -8.27 -19.30
N ALA A 196 5.30 -9.37 -18.84
CA ALA A 196 6.37 -10.07 -19.54
C ALA A 196 5.91 -10.58 -20.92
N ALA A 197 4.72 -11.19 -21.02
CA ALA A 197 4.17 -11.70 -22.27
C ALA A 197 3.90 -10.59 -23.30
N LEU A 198 3.57 -9.38 -22.86
CA LEU A 198 3.31 -8.21 -23.71
C LEU A 198 4.55 -7.32 -23.91
N GLY A 199 5.69 -7.66 -23.30
CA GLY A 199 6.93 -6.90 -23.40
C GLY A 199 6.89 -5.56 -22.68
N TYR A 200 6.06 -5.42 -21.62
CA TYR A 200 6.00 -4.24 -20.77
C TYR A 200 6.95 -4.37 -19.58
N THR A 201 7.46 -3.24 -19.15
CA THR A 201 8.31 -3.11 -17.95
C THR A 201 7.66 -2.20 -16.94
N VAL A 202 7.88 -2.47 -15.65
CA VAL A 202 7.40 -1.62 -14.56
C VAL A 202 8.07 -0.24 -14.67
N PRO A 203 7.28 0.85 -14.78
CA PRO A 203 7.83 2.20 -14.89
C PRO A 203 8.38 2.68 -13.54
N THR A 204 9.36 3.60 -13.58
CA THR A 204 10.00 4.15 -12.38
C THR A 204 9.67 5.62 -12.15
N THR A 205 9.34 6.36 -13.20
CA THR A 205 8.93 7.77 -13.12
C THR A 205 7.48 7.94 -13.58
N PHE A 206 6.86 9.05 -13.20
CA PHE A 206 5.50 9.36 -13.66
C PHE A 206 5.43 9.55 -15.19
N ALA A 207 6.46 10.11 -15.81
CA ALA A 207 6.55 10.23 -17.25
C ALA A 207 6.63 8.86 -17.95
N ASP A 208 7.38 7.91 -17.35
CA ASP A 208 7.44 6.53 -17.87
C ASP A 208 6.08 5.84 -17.74
N LEU A 209 5.34 6.08 -16.63
CA LEU A 209 3.98 5.56 -16.47
C LEU A 209 3.04 6.09 -17.56
N GLN A 210 3.08 7.40 -17.84
CA GLN A 210 2.28 8.00 -18.92
C GLN A 210 2.63 7.39 -20.27
N THR A 211 3.92 7.23 -20.55
CA THR A 211 4.41 6.60 -21.79
C THR A 211 3.95 5.14 -21.89
N LEU A 212 4.03 4.37 -20.81
CA LEU A 212 3.56 2.99 -20.78
C LEU A 212 2.05 2.89 -21.02
N VAL A 213 1.27 3.74 -20.37
CA VAL A 213 -0.19 3.79 -20.51
C VAL A 213 -0.58 4.11 -21.96
N ASP A 214 0.04 5.12 -22.58
CA ASP A 214 -0.22 5.47 -23.99
C ASP A 214 0.26 4.35 -24.95
N LYS A 215 1.37 3.65 -24.63
CA LYS A 215 1.81 2.47 -25.39
C LYS A 215 0.81 1.31 -25.29
N MET A 216 0.29 1.00 -24.10
CA MET A 216 -0.74 -0.04 -23.94
C MET A 216 -1.95 0.23 -24.82
N VAL A 217 -2.42 1.49 -24.87
CA VAL A 217 -3.52 1.92 -25.74
C VAL A 217 -3.16 1.74 -27.22
N ALA A 218 -1.94 2.11 -27.61
CA ALA A 218 -1.46 1.95 -29.01
C ALA A 218 -1.37 0.47 -29.41
N ASP A 219 -1.02 -0.41 -28.50
CA ASP A 219 -0.96 -1.86 -28.68
C ASP A 219 -2.36 -2.52 -28.66
N GLY A 220 -3.44 -1.76 -28.43
CA GLY A 220 -4.83 -2.25 -28.37
C GLY A 220 -5.24 -2.82 -27.01
N ASN A 221 -4.44 -2.61 -25.97
CA ASN A 221 -4.75 -3.05 -24.62
C ASN A 221 -5.39 -1.90 -23.79
N VAL A 222 -6.24 -2.27 -22.81
CA VAL A 222 -6.81 -1.31 -21.86
C VAL A 222 -5.89 -1.24 -20.64
N PRO A 223 -5.25 -0.07 -20.35
CA PRO A 223 -4.34 0.05 -19.23
C PRO A 223 -4.99 -0.17 -17.86
N TRP A 224 -6.13 0.49 -17.62
CA TRP A 224 -6.68 0.61 -16.28
C TRP A 224 -8.02 -0.13 -16.11
N SER A 225 -8.19 -0.69 -14.92
CA SER A 225 -9.50 -1.01 -14.38
C SER A 225 -9.79 -0.06 -13.22
N MET A 226 -10.87 0.71 -13.32
CA MET A 226 -11.29 1.65 -12.31
C MET A 226 -12.72 1.35 -11.87
N GLY A 227 -13.04 1.63 -10.61
CA GLY A 227 -14.38 1.40 -10.06
C GLY A 227 -14.63 2.28 -8.84
N PHE A 228 -15.70 3.10 -8.93
CA PHE A 228 -16.09 4.04 -7.88
C PHE A 228 -17.19 3.52 -6.97
N ASN A 229 -18.01 2.60 -7.47
CA ASN A 229 -19.20 2.18 -6.75
C ASN A 229 -18.83 1.45 -5.46
N ASN A 230 -19.16 2.06 -4.34
CA ASN A 230 -19.03 1.55 -2.98
C ASN A 230 -20.40 1.43 -2.29
N GLY A 231 -21.48 1.63 -3.04
CA GLY A 231 -22.85 1.50 -2.57
C GLY A 231 -23.43 2.78 -1.93
N GLY A 232 -22.87 3.98 -2.23
CA GLY A 232 -23.46 5.22 -1.76
C GLY A 232 -22.51 6.40 -1.52
N ALA A 233 -22.48 6.96 -0.30
CA ALA A 233 -21.85 8.24 0.00
C ALA A 233 -20.34 8.30 -0.27
N ALA A 234 -19.66 7.15 -0.24
CA ALA A 234 -18.22 7.07 -0.49
C ALA A 234 -17.87 6.75 -1.95
N ASP A 235 -18.83 6.83 -2.89
CA ASP A 235 -18.52 6.62 -4.31
C ASP A 235 -17.51 7.69 -4.78
N GLY A 236 -16.42 7.24 -5.43
CA GLY A 236 -15.34 8.15 -5.89
C GLY A 236 -14.06 8.14 -5.04
N TRP A 237 -14.04 7.53 -3.85
CA TRP A 237 -12.87 7.51 -2.97
C TRP A 237 -11.62 6.90 -3.64
N THR A 238 -11.78 5.88 -4.50
CA THR A 238 -10.67 5.29 -5.25
C THR A 238 -10.03 6.26 -6.24
N GLY A 239 -10.81 7.22 -6.74
CA GLY A 239 -10.32 8.31 -7.57
C GLY A 239 -9.53 9.35 -6.76
N SER A 240 -9.96 9.66 -5.54
CA SER A 240 -9.22 10.50 -4.59
C SER A 240 -7.83 9.93 -4.33
N ASP A 241 -7.76 8.65 -3.98
CA ASP A 241 -6.49 7.91 -3.79
C ASP A 241 -5.57 8.00 -5.01
N PHE A 242 -6.13 7.90 -6.22
CA PHE A 242 -5.34 7.93 -7.45
C PHE A 242 -4.82 9.35 -7.75
N ILE A 243 -5.65 10.37 -7.61
CA ILE A 243 -5.28 11.77 -7.81
C ILE A 243 -4.20 12.17 -6.81
N GLN A 244 -4.31 11.76 -5.56
CA GLN A 244 -3.30 12.03 -4.55
C GLN A 244 -1.96 11.39 -4.89
N ASP A 245 -1.91 10.19 -5.48
CA ASP A 245 -0.66 9.58 -5.94
C ASP A 245 -0.05 10.35 -7.13
N ILE A 246 -0.86 10.90 -8.03
CA ILE A 246 -0.39 11.83 -9.06
C ILE A 246 0.24 13.08 -8.43
N LEU A 247 -0.39 13.63 -7.39
CA LEU A 247 0.17 14.76 -6.64
C LEU A 247 1.49 14.41 -5.94
N LEU A 248 1.58 13.24 -5.32
CA LEU A 248 2.82 12.76 -4.71
C LEU A 248 3.95 12.59 -5.74
N ALA A 249 3.62 12.15 -6.94
CA ALA A 249 4.58 11.97 -8.02
C ALA A 249 5.05 13.31 -8.63
N THR A 250 4.14 14.28 -8.77
CA THR A 250 4.41 15.54 -9.47
C THR A 250 4.83 16.66 -8.53
N GLN A 251 4.24 16.75 -7.33
CA GLN A 251 4.44 17.83 -6.37
C GLN A 251 5.19 17.39 -5.11
N GLY A 252 4.97 16.16 -4.65
CA GLY A 252 5.59 15.58 -3.47
C GLY A 252 4.78 15.73 -2.17
N PRO A 253 5.28 15.12 -1.06
CA PRO A 253 4.52 15.00 0.18
C PRO A 253 4.24 16.34 0.88
N ASP A 254 5.16 17.30 0.83
CA ASP A 254 4.96 18.61 1.46
C ASP A 254 3.79 19.39 0.85
N TYR A 255 3.61 19.25 -0.47
CA TYR A 255 2.47 19.86 -1.17
C TYR A 255 1.15 19.23 -0.72
N VAL A 256 1.08 17.91 -0.64
CA VAL A 256 -0.12 17.19 -0.16
C VAL A 256 -0.41 17.52 1.30
N ASN A 257 0.60 17.54 2.15
CA ASN A 257 0.46 17.98 3.55
C ASN A 257 0.03 19.45 3.65
N GLY A 258 0.46 20.30 2.71
CA GLY A 258 -0.02 21.67 2.59
C GLY A 258 -1.52 21.76 2.28
N ILE A 259 -2.05 20.85 1.46
CA ILE A 259 -3.50 20.75 1.21
C ILE A 259 -4.24 20.38 2.50
N ILE A 260 -3.76 19.37 3.23
CA ILE A 260 -4.33 18.93 4.51
C ILE A 260 -4.29 20.04 5.56
N ALA A 261 -3.19 20.80 5.61
CA ALA A 261 -3.01 21.91 6.54
C ALA A 261 -3.74 23.21 6.10
N GLY A 262 -4.26 23.25 4.86
CA GLY A 262 -4.93 24.44 4.31
C GLY A 262 -4.02 25.55 3.81
N THR A 263 -2.69 25.34 3.77
CA THR A 263 -1.73 26.28 3.21
C THR A 263 -1.67 26.22 1.69
N THR A 264 -2.07 25.07 1.10
CA THR A 264 -2.26 24.89 -0.35
C THR A 264 -3.76 24.72 -0.63
N PRO A 265 -4.39 25.61 -1.40
CA PRO A 265 -5.81 25.49 -1.72
C PRO A 265 -6.06 24.34 -2.70
N TYR A 266 -7.19 23.63 -2.56
CA TYR A 266 -7.49 22.48 -3.42
C TYR A 266 -7.74 22.83 -4.90
N ASN A 267 -7.93 24.08 -5.22
CA ASN A 267 -8.02 24.58 -6.60
C ASN A 267 -6.68 25.15 -7.14
N ASP A 268 -5.57 24.75 -6.55
CA ASP A 268 -4.22 25.10 -7.01
C ASP A 268 -3.93 24.48 -8.39
N PRO A 269 -3.09 25.13 -9.24
CA PRO A 269 -2.73 24.60 -10.55
C PRO A 269 -2.15 23.18 -10.55
N GLY A 270 -1.44 22.76 -9.50
CA GLY A 270 -0.93 21.39 -9.35
C GLY A 270 -2.05 20.37 -9.23
N VAL A 271 -3.12 20.69 -8.47
CA VAL A 271 -4.32 19.84 -8.35
C VAL A 271 -5.06 19.81 -9.69
N LEU A 272 -5.21 20.96 -10.37
CA LEU A 272 -5.84 21.04 -11.70
C LEU A 272 -5.14 20.10 -12.69
N ALA A 273 -3.81 20.13 -12.75
CA ALA A 273 -3.03 19.27 -13.64
C ALA A 273 -3.22 17.78 -13.32
N ALA A 274 -3.28 17.40 -12.04
CA ALA A 274 -3.53 16.02 -11.63
C ALA A 274 -4.93 15.54 -12.06
N TYR A 275 -5.96 16.37 -11.89
CA TYR A 275 -7.32 16.07 -12.35
C TYR A 275 -7.42 15.92 -13.87
N GLN A 276 -6.71 16.73 -14.64
CA GLN A 276 -6.68 16.63 -16.10
C GLN A 276 -6.13 15.28 -16.58
N VAL A 277 -5.02 14.84 -16.00
CA VAL A 277 -4.46 13.50 -16.29
C VAL A 277 -5.44 12.40 -15.87
N TYR A 278 -5.97 12.50 -14.66
CA TYR A 278 -6.88 11.51 -14.13
C TYR A 278 -8.17 11.41 -14.96
N GLN A 279 -8.78 12.54 -15.33
CA GLN A 279 -9.97 12.56 -16.17
C GLN A 279 -9.75 11.83 -17.50
N LYS A 280 -8.61 12.11 -18.21
CA LYS A 280 -8.25 11.40 -19.44
C LYS A 280 -8.26 9.88 -19.22
N TRP A 281 -7.62 9.41 -18.17
CA TRP A 281 -7.49 7.98 -17.91
C TRP A 281 -8.79 7.33 -17.43
N ALA A 282 -9.60 8.05 -16.65
CA ALA A 282 -10.80 7.50 -16.03
C ALA A 282 -12.07 7.60 -16.92
N SER A 283 -12.04 8.44 -17.96
CA SER A 283 -13.24 8.72 -18.79
C SER A 283 -13.19 8.09 -20.17
N ASP A 284 -12.01 7.91 -20.76
CA ASP A 284 -11.87 7.38 -22.12
C ASP A 284 -11.83 5.84 -22.09
N PRO A 285 -12.72 5.14 -22.85
CA PRO A 285 -12.78 3.68 -22.90
C PRO A 285 -11.52 3.04 -23.49
N LYS A 286 -10.62 3.79 -24.12
CA LYS A 286 -9.30 3.29 -24.51
C LYS A 286 -8.38 3.12 -23.32
N TYR A 287 -8.54 3.94 -22.27
CA TYR A 287 -7.69 3.94 -21.09
C TYR A 287 -8.24 3.12 -19.94
N THR A 288 -9.56 3.05 -19.77
CA THR A 288 -10.21 2.30 -18.70
C THR A 288 -11.38 1.46 -19.19
N VAL A 289 -11.63 0.34 -18.53
CA VAL A 289 -12.71 -0.59 -18.88
C VAL A 289 -14.07 0.11 -18.82
N GLY A 290 -14.70 0.27 -19.99
CA GLY A 290 -16.01 0.90 -20.12
C GLY A 290 -16.03 2.42 -20.01
N GLY A 291 -14.86 3.09 -20.01
CA GLY A 291 -14.75 4.53 -19.94
C GLY A 291 -15.41 5.15 -18.71
N ALA A 292 -15.90 6.38 -18.81
CA ALA A 292 -16.56 7.08 -17.71
C ALA A 292 -17.69 6.27 -17.05
N ASN A 293 -18.54 5.65 -17.87
CA ASN A 293 -19.65 4.85 -17.36
C ASN A 293 -19.15 3.58 -16.62
N GLY A 294 -18.10 2.94 -17.14
CA GLY A 294 -17.45 1.81 -16.49
C GLY A 294 -16.85 2.20 -15.15
N THR A 295 -16.10 3.30 -15.10
CA THR A 295 -15.47 3.82 -13.88
C THR A 295 -16.50 4.12 -12.77
N VAL A 296 -17.60 4.79 -13.11
CA VAL A 296 -18.60 5.19 -12.13
C VAL A 296 -19.41 4.01 -11.59
N ASN A 297 -19.78 3.05 -12.46
CA ASN A 297 -20.72 1.98 -12.09
C ASN A 297 -20.04 0.66 -11.67
N THR A 298 -18.75 0.46 -11.94
CA THR A 298 -18.04 -0.73 -11.48
C THR A 298 -17.81 -0.63 -9.97
N LYS A 299 -18.10 -1.70 -9.23
CA LYS A 299 -17.73 -1.82 -7.82
C LYS A 299 -16.22 -1.82 -7.69
N PHE A 300 -15.69 -1.18 -6.65
CA PHE A 300 -14.24 -1.06 -6.45
C PHE A 300 -13.53 -2.43 -6.35
N LEU A 301 -14.17 -3.44 -5.76
CA LEU A 301 -13.65 -4.81 -5.73
C LEU A 301 -13.67 -5.46 -7.12
N ASP A 302 -14.74 -5.27 -7.89
CA ASP A 302 -14.83 -5.82 -9.24
C ASP A 302 -13.77 -5.20 -10.16
N ALA A 303 -13.39 -3.94 -9.93
CA ALA A 303 -12.30 -3.30 -10.66
C ALA A 303 -10.96 -4.04 -10.43
N ILE A 304 -10.70 -4.49 -9.20
CA ILE A 304 -9.52 -5.32 -8.89
C ILE A 304 -9.57 -6.62 -9.68
N TYR A 305 -10.70 -7.30 -9.66
CA TYR A 305 -10.85 -8.63 -10.26
C TYR A 305 -10.70 -8.64 -11.79
N LYS A 306 -11.09 -7.57 -12.47
CA LYS A 306 -10.98 -7.45 -13.94
C LYS A 306 -9.55 -7.55 -14.46
N VAL A 307 -8.55 -7.17 -13.68
CA VAL A 307 -7.13 -7.26 -14.05
C VAL A 307 -6.65 -8.72 -14.03
N PHE A 308 -7.18 -9.53 -13.12
CA PHE A 308 -6.75 -10.91 -12.89
C PHE A 308 -7.74 -11.94 -13.44
N SER A 309 -8.77 -11.51 -14.17
CA SER A 309 -9.70 -12.39 -14.88
C SER A 309 -9.00 -13.07 -16.07
N ASN A 310 -9.59 -14.15 -16.56
CA ASN A 310 -9.10 -14.86 -17.76
C ASN A 310 -10.19 -14.90 -18.85
N PRO A 311 -10.05 -14.15 -19.97
CA PRO A 311 -8.98 -13.21 -20.26
C PRO A 311 -9.05 -11.95 -19.37
N PRO A 312 -7.90 -11.25 -19.19
CA PRO A 312 -7.88 -10.00 -18.45
C PRO A 312 -8.60 -8.90 -19.23
N GLN A 313 -9.33 -8.03 -18.50
CA GLN A 313 -10.05 -6.92 -19.11
C GLN A 313 -9.25 -5.62 -19.07
N ALA A 314 -8.24 -5.54 -18.22
CA ALA A 314 -7.27 -4.46 -18.11
C ALA A 314 -5.94 -4.99 -17.58
N LEU A 315 -4.89 -4.17 -17.61
CA LEU A 315 -3.55 -4.60 -17.22
C LEU A 315 -3.13 -4.12 -15.82
N MET A 316 -3.75 -3.06 -15.31
CA MET A 316 -3.41 -2.44 -14.03
C MET A 316 -4.67 -1.99 -13.27
N VAL A 317 -4.55 -1.99 -11.94
CA VAL A 317 -5.51 -1.34 -11.03
C VAL A 317 -4.74 -0.62 -9.93
N LYS A 318 -5.07 0.66 -9.70
CA LYS A 318 -4.59 1.39 -8.53
C LYS A 318 -5.48 1.05 -7.35
N GLN A 319 -4.89 0.46 -6.29
CA GLN A 319 -5.64 0.10 -5.09
C GLN A 319 -4.66 -0.11 -3.92
N SER A 320 -5.13 0.06 -2.67
CA SER A 320 -4.32 -0.12 -1.48
C SER A 320 -3.96 -1.59 -1.18
N GLY A 321 -3.19 -1.82 -0.12
CA GLY A 321 -2.63 -3.12 0.23
C GLY A 321 -3.65 -4.24 0.42
N PHE A 322 -4.90 -3.94 0.81
CA PHE A 322 -5.95 -4.95 0.99
C PHE A 322 -6.29 -5.73 -0.30
N ALA A 323 -5.98 -5.15 -1.48
CA ALA A 323 -6.28 -5.79 -2.75
C ALA A 323 -5.59 -7.15 -2.90
N GLY A 324 -4.39 -7.33 -2.32
CA GLY A 324 -3.72 -8.63 -2.31
C GLY A 324 -4.55 -9.74 -1.69
N GLY A 325 -5.16 -9.49 -0.54
CA GLY A 325 -6.07 -10.45 0.11
C GLY A 325 -7.34 -10.69 -0.70
N SER A 326 -7.88 -9.65 -1.34
CA SER A 326 -9.05 -9.77 -2.22
C SER A 326 -8.75 -10.61 -3.45
N ILE A 327 -7.59 -10.42 -4.10
CA ILE A 327 -7.12 -11.21 -5.24
C ILE A 327 -6.95 -12.68 -4.84
N ALA A 328 -6.25 -12.95 -3.72
CA ALA A 328 -6.03 -14.30 -3.24
C ALA A 328 -7.33 -15.03 -2.89
N THR A 329 -8.33 -14.31 -2.39
CA THR A 329 -9.66 -14.87 -2.09
C THR A 329 -10.44 -15.17 -3.36
N GLN A 330 -10.46 -14.25 -4.31
CA GLN A 330 -11.22 -14.40 -5.56
C GLN A 330 -10.57 -15.41 -6.52
N TYR A 331 -9.24 -15.47 -6.52
CA TYR A 331 -8.44 -16.30 -7.42
C TYR A 331 -7.42 -17.15 -6.64
N PRO A 332 -7.85 -18.17 -5.89
CA PRO A 332 -7.00 -18.91 -4.95
C PRO A 332 -5.86 -19.71 -5.61
N THR A 333 -5.88 -19.85 -6.93
CA THR A 333 -4.81 -20.52 -7.69
C THR A 333 -3.69 -19.59 -8.12
N LEU A 334 -3.91 -18.27 -8.11
CA LEU A 334 -2.90 -17.27 -8.47
C LEU A 334 -1.85 -17.14 -7.37
N LYS A 335 -0.60 -16.96 -7.78
CA LYS A 335 0.56 -16.86 -6.89
C LYS A 335 1.09 -15.44 -6.86
N TYR A 336 1.23 -14.89 -5.65
CA TYR A 336 1.90 -13.61 -5.45
C TYR A 336 3.34 -13.65 -5.97
N GLY A 337 3.77 -12.54 -6.57
CA GLY A 337 5.09 -12.38 -7.19
C GLY A 337 5.23 -12.98 -8.59
N THR A 338 4.22 -13.75 -9.05
CA THR A 338 4.20 -14.37 -10.39
C THR A 338 2.96 -13.96 -11.17
N ASP A 339 1.79 -14.30 -10.65
CA ASP A 339 0.52 -14.06 -11.35
C ASP A 339 -0.08 -12.71 -10.98
N TYR A 340 0.18 -12.24 -9.77
CA TYR A 340 -0.15 -10.89 -9.31
C TYR A 340 0.96 -10.34 -8.41
N ASP A 341 1.22 -9.06 -8.53
CA ASP A 341 2.18 -8.29 -7.73
C ASP A 341 1.78 -6.81 -7.77
N PHE A 342 2.52 -5.98 -7.07
CA PHE A 342 2.33 -4.54 -7.10
C PHE A 342 3.68 -3.81 -7.22
N PHE A 343 3.61 -2.57 -7.65
CA PHE A 343 4.76 -1.66 -7.61
C PHE A 343 4.32 -0.30 -7.05
N GLN A 344 5.27 0.44 -6.49
CA GLN A 344 5.03 1.78 -6.00
C GLN A 344 4.56 2.67 -7.15
N PHE A 345 3.62 3.58 -6.88
CA PHE A 345 3.18 4.54 -7.89
C PHE A 345 4.39 5.32 -8.42
N PRO A 346 4.67 5.26 -9.74
CA PRO A 346 5.92 5.73 -10.31
C PRO A 346 6.15 7.21 -10.09
N GLY A 347 7.34 7.56 -9.61
CA GLY A 347 7.71 8.95 -9.33
C GLY A 347 7.19 9.50 -8.01
N ALA A 348 6.35 8.76 -7.25
CA ALA A 348 5.88 9.20 -5.95
C ALA A 348 7.05 9.37 -4.96
N LYS A 349 7.21 10.58 -4.44
CA LYS A 349 8.30 10.94 -3.52
C LYS A 349 8.00 10.62 -2.05
N GLY A 350 6.77 10.18 -1.77
CA GLY A 350 6.30 9.77 -0.45
C GLY A 350 5.25 8.68 -0.59
N MET A 351 4.70 8.24 0.53
CA MET A 351 3.63 7.24 0.59
C MET A 351 2.35 7.89 1.11
N GLN A 352 1.24 7.60 0.45
CA GLN A 352 -0.11 7.84 0.95
C GLN A 352 -0.59 6.63 1.73
N GLY A 353 -1.33 6.86 2.81
CA GLY A 353 -1.97 5.76 3.53
C GLY A 353 -2.75 6.20 4.76
N GLY A 354 -3.13 5.21 5.56
CA GLY A 354 -3.60 5.36 6.93
C GLY A 354 -2.54 4.93 7.92
N ALA A 355 -2.63 5.39 9.16
CA ALA A 355 -1.78 4.93 10.24
C ALA A 355 -2.52 5.00 11.58
N ASP A 356 -2.37 3.94 12.38
CA ASP A 356 -2.96 3.90 13.73
C ASP A 356 -1.91 4.39 14.73
N PHE A 357 -2.22 5.50 15.39
CA PHE A 357 -1.32 6.19 16.30
C PHE A 357 -1.53 5.74 17.75
N MET A 358 -0.45 5.40 18.42
CA MET A 358 -0.41 5.20 19.86
C MET A 358 -0.27 6.55 20.55
N MET A 359 -1.08 6.78 21.59
CA MET A 359 -1.09 7.94 22.48
C MET A 359 -1.24 7.47 23.92
N ALA A 360 -0.65 8.20 24.86
CA ALA A 360 -0.69 7.83 26.29
C ALA A 360 -1.44 8.88 27.11
N PHE A 361 -2.35 8.42 27.98
CA PHE A 361 -3.07 9.26 28.96
C PHE A 361 -2.58 9.02 30.39
N SER A 362 -1.79 7.97 30.63
CA SER A 362 -1.42 7.53 31.96
C SER A 362 0.09 7.33 32.10
N ASN A 363 0.62 7.65 33.27
CA ASN A 363 2.01 7.41 33.64
C ASN A 363 2.16 6.19 34.58
N LYS A 364 1.15 5.33 34.71
CA LYS A 364 1.27 4.08 35.45
C LYS A 364 2.43 3.25 34.92
N PRO A 365 3.23 2.56 35.77
CA PRO A 365 4.34 1.74 35.33
C PRO A 365 3.97 0.75 34.20
N ALA A 366 2.84 0.08 34.27
CA ALA A 366 2.37 -0.85 33.27
C ALA A 366 2.00 -0.16 31.94
N ALA A 367 1.49 1.09 31.95
CA ALA A 367 1.25 1.88 30.75
C ALA A 367 2.58 2.31 30.11
N GLN A 368 3.56 2.73 30.91
CA GLN A 368 4.91 3.03 30.45
C GLN A 368 5.58 1.78 29.86
N ALA A 369 5.37 0.60 30.43
CA ALA A 369 5.89 -0.66 29.88
C ALA A 369 5.30 -0.94 28.49
N LEU A 370 4.00 -0.71 28.25
CA LEU A 370 3.38 -0.87 26.93
C LEU A 370 3.93 0.15 25.93
N VAL A 371 4.07 1.42 26.29
CA VAL A 371 4.65 2.45 25.41
C VAL A 371 6.11 2.11 25.05
N ALA A 372 6.93 1.74 26.05
CA ALA A 372 8.32 1.33 25.83
C ALA A 372 8.42 0.07 24.96
N TYR A 373 7.52 -0.88 25.15
CA TYR A 373 7.47 -2.11 24.36
C TYR A 373 7.13 -1.83 22.91
N VAL A 374 6.03 -1.14 22.61
CA VAL A 374 5.59 -0.85 21.24
C VAL A 374 6.65 -0.02 20.48
N THR A 375 7.26 0.95 21.16
CA THR A 375 8.31 1.78 20.56
C THR A 375 9.70 1.15 20.60
N GLY A 376 9.87 0.04 21.32
CA GLY A 376 11.13 -0.69 21.50
C GLY A 376 11.42 -1.72 20.42
N THR A 377 12.58 -2.38 20.57
CA THR A 377 13.06 -3.40 19.63
C THR A 377 12.16 -4.64 19.61
N VAL A 378 11.83 -5.16 20.80
CA VAL A 378 11.08 -6.44 20.91
C VAL A 378 9.65 -6.25 20.40
N GLY A 379 8.99 -5.14 20.74
CA GLY A 379 7.65 -4.82 20.27
C GLY A 379 7.59 -4.67 18.74
N GLY A 380 8.55 -3.93 18.14
CA GLY A 380 8.65 -3.81 16.69
C GLY A 380 8.84 -5.17 15.99
N GLN A 381 9.72 -6.02 16.53
CA GLN A 381 9.93 -7.37 15.99
C GLN A 381 8.67 -8.25 16.11
N ASN A 382 7.95 -8.19 17.23
CA ASN A 382 6.75 -8.99 17.43
C ASN A 382 5.57 -8.48 16.59
N TRP A 383 5.50 -7.16 16.35
CA TRP A 383 4.55 -6.59 15.39
C TRP A 383 4.76 -7.19 13.99
N ALA A 384 6.00 -7.22 13.53
CA ALA A 384 6.33 -7.80 12.24
C ALA A 384 6.01 -9.30 12.16
N LYS A 385 6.35 -10.08 13.19
CA LYS A 385 6.06 -11.52 13.24
C LYS A 385 4.56 -11.84 13.19
N ALA A 386 3.74 -10.97 13.74
CA ALA A 386 2.28 -11.09 13.65
C ALA A 386 1.72 -10.77 12.25
N ASN A 387 2.52 -10.19 11.36
CA ASN A 387 2.10 -9.68 10.04
C ASN A 387 0.87 -8.77 10.11
N PHE A 388 0.70 -8.05 11.22
CA PHE A 388 -0.41 -7.12 11.43
C PHE A 388 -0.10 -5.78 10.77
N SER A 389 -0.17 -5.72 9.43
CA SER A 389 0.22 -4.57 8.64
C SER A 389 1.69 -4.13 8.86
N VAL A 390 2.13 -3.03 8.29
CA VAL A 390 3.51 -2.56 8.41
C VAL A 390 3.67 -1.70 9.67
N SER A 391 4.63 -2.04 10.52
CA SER A 391 5.02 -1.18 11.63
C SER A 391 6.05 -0.13 11.16
N PRO A 392 5.82 1.17 11.46
CA PRO A 392 6.83 2.22 11.23
C PRO A 392 8.07 2.13 12.14
N ASN A 393 8.05 1.25 13.14
CA ASN A 393 9.21 0.95 13.99
C ASN A 393 10.30 0.24 13.17
N LYS A 394 11.48 0.83 13.03
CA LYS A 394 12.60 0.30 12.23
C LYS A 394 13.01 -1.12 12.62
N ASN A 395 12.79 -1.51 13.88
CA ASN A 395 13.13 -2.86 14.37
C ASN A 395 12.16 -3.95 13.86
N ALA A 396 11.04 -3.58 13.25
CA ALA A 396 10.15 -4.50 12.56
C ALA A 396 10.79 -5.06 11.29
N ASN A 397 11.63 -4.27 10.61
CA ASN A 397 12.27 -4.65 9.36
C ASN A 397 13.10 -5.94 9.52
N GLY A 398 12.99 -6.82 8.53
CA GLY A 398 13.66 -8.13 8.54
C GLY A 398 12.97 -9.22 9.40
N ASN A 399 11.86 -8.90 10.06
CA ASN A 399 11.12 -9.88 10.88
C ASN A 399 9.75 -10.27 10.29
N TYR A 400 9.32 -9.65 9.19
CA TYR A 400 8.13 -10.06 8.44
C TYR A 400 8.36 -11.40 7.74
N THR A 401 7.31 -12.20 7.63
CA THR A 401 7.32 -13.50 6.94
C THR A 401 6.47 -13.54 5.68
N ASP A 402 5.45 -12.68 5.60
CA ASP A 402 4.62 -12.54 4.41
C ASP A 402 5.35 -11.71 3.34
N PRO A 403 5.56 -12.24 2.11
CA PRO A 403 6.27 -11.52 1.05
C PRO A 403 5.64 -10.18 0.65
N GLN A 404 4.30 -10.04 0.72
CA GLN A 404 3.62 -8.78 0.44
C GLN A 404 3.95 -7.75 1.52
N VAL A 405 3.85 -8.15 2.79
CA VAL A 405 4.16 -7.27 3.93
C VAL A 405 5.63 -6.89 3.95
N ILE A 406 6.55 -7.81 3.59
CA ILE A 406 7.99 -7.51 3.41
C ILE A 406 8.17 -6.39 2.38
N LYS A 407 7.51 -6.48 1.23
CA LYS A 407 7.61 -5.47 0.17
C LYS A 407 7.03 -4.12 0.61
N PHE A 408 5.87 -4.12 1.30
CA PHE A 408 5.31 -2.91 1.90
C PHE A 408 6.26 -2.28 2.92
N ALA A 409 6.84 -3.08 3.80
CA ALA A 409 7.79 -2.59 4.81
C ALA A 409 9.03 -1.95 4.17
N GLN A 410 9.56 -2.55 3.09
CA GLN A 410 10.68 -1.99 2.32
C GLN A 410 10.29 -0.67 1.66
N MET A 411 9.10 -0.57 1.07
CA MET A 411 8.61 0.67 0.47
C MET A 411 8.48 1.78 1.51
N LEU A 412 7.89 1.49 2.68
CA LEU A 412 7.76 2.46 3.78
C LEU A 412 9.12 2.88 4.32
N ALA A 413 10.06 1.95 4.49
CA ALA A 413 11.40 2.25 4.97
C ALA A 413 12.20 3.16 4.03
N ASN A 414 11.93 3.08 2.72
CA ASN A 414 12.58 3.88 1.68
C ASN A 414 11.82 5.17 1.34
N ALA A 415 10.61 5.37 1.90
CA ALA A 415 9.81 6.55 1.62
C ALA A 415 10.46 7.82 2.18
N SER A 416 10.47 8.90 1.40
CA SER A 416 10.95 10.21 1.85
C SER A 416 9.96 10.96 2.75
N GLY A 417 8.69 10.50 2.79
CA GLY A 417 7.63 11.07 3.62
C GLY A 417 6.37 10.21 3.58
N PHE A 418 5.43 10.56 4.46
CA PHE A 418 4.12 9.95 4.53
C PHE A 418 3.06 11.03 4.53
N THR A 419 1.95 10.81 3.85
CA THR A 419 0.77 11.67 3.86
C THR A 419 -0.45 10.83 4.19
N PHE A 420 -1.36 11.37 4.98
CA PHE A 420 -2.69 10.80 5.07
C PHE A 420 -3.43 10.95 3.74
N ASP A 421 -4.40 10.09 3.50
CA ASP A 421 -5.46 10.38 2.55
C ASP A 421 -6.07 11.75 2.86
N ILE A 422 -6.13 12.63 1.85
CA ILE A 422 -6.60 14.00 2.06
C ILE A 422 -8.05 14.01 2.54
N GLY A 423 -8.90 13.14 1.95
CA GLY A 423 -10.30 13.03 2.32
C GLY A 423 -10.48 12.56 3.76
N ASP A 424 -9.74 11.52 4.16
CA ASP A 424 -9.79 10.98 5.53
C ASP A 424 -9.25 11.99 6.55
N ALA A 425 -8.19 12.73 6.19
CA ALA A 425 -7.56 13.72 7.09
C ALA A 425 -8.43 14.96 7.32
N LEU A 426 -9.16 15.42 6.31
CA LEU A 426 -10.01 16.60 6.38
C LEU A 426 -11.45 16.27 6.81
N GLY A 427 -11.93 15.06 6.52
CA GLY A 427 -13.28 14.63 6.82
C GLY A 427 -14.37 15.42 6.09
N ALA A 428 -15.62 15.29 6.53
CA ALA A 428 -16.72 16.08 5.97
C ALA A 428 -16.64 17.55 6.45
N PRO A 429 -17.00 18.54 5.59
CA PRO A 429 -17.63 18.36 4.27
C PRO A 429 -16.66 18.17 3.10
N PHE A 430 -15.33 18.15 3.33
CA PHE A 430 -14.34 18.08 2.25
C PHE A 430 -14.44 16.77 1.47
N ASN A 431 -14.37 15.63 2.12
CA ASN A 431 -14.39 14.32 1.45
C ASN A 431 -15.68 14.10 0.66
N ASP A 432 -16.82 14.55 1.17
CA ASP A 432 -18.10 14.51 0.44
C ASP A 432 -18.06 15.32 -0.85
N ALA A 433 -17.48 16.53 -0.81
CA ALA A 433 -17.35 17.40 -1.96
C ALA A 433 -16.33 16.85 -2.97
N GLU A 434 -15.20 16.31 -2.47
CA GLU A 434 -14.15 15.73 -3.29
C GLU A 434 -14.65 14.50 -4.06
N TRP A 435 -15.22 13.51 -3.38
CA TRP A 435 -15.68 12.27 -4.02
C TRP A 435 -16.79 12.54 -5.05
N LYS A 436 -17.79 13.35 -4.70
CA LYS A 436 -18.84 13.79 -5.65
C LYS A 436 -18.27 14.57 -6.84
N GLY A 437 -17.29 15.44 -6.57
CA GLY A 437 -16.61 16.21 -7.60
C GLY A 437 -15.81 15.32 -8.56
N ILE A 438 -15.11 14.31 -8.05
CA ILE A 438 -14.37 13.33 -8.87
C ILE A 438 -15.31 12.54 -9.76
N VAL A 439 -16.44 12.05 -9.22
CA VAL A 439 -17.47 11.37 -10.01
C VAL A 439 -17.99 12.30 -11.13
N ALA A 440 -18.30 13.55 -10.81
CA ALA A 440 -18.78 14.52 -11.79
C ALA A 440 -17.73 14.82 -12.88
N VAL A 441 -16.47 14.99 -12.52
CA VAL A 441 -15.36 15.22 -13.46
C VAL A 441 -15.20 14.05 -14.43
N VAL A 442 -15.26 12.81 -13.94
CA VAL A 442 -15.21 11.63 -14.80
C VAL A 442 -16.40 11.58 -15.76
N GLN A 443 -17.56 12.10 -15.37
CA GLN A 443 -18.76 12.23 -16.20
C GLN A 443 -18.74 13.47 -17.11
N GLY A 444 -17.67 14.27 -17.12
CA GLY A 444 -17.48 15.40 -18.03
C GLY A 444 -17.76 16.79 -17.43
N ALA A 445 -17.91 16.90 -16.11
CA ALA A 445 -18.00 18.21 -15.47
C ALA A 445 -16.72 19.03 -15.65
N ASP A 446 -16.87 20.36 -15.67
CA ASP A 446 -15.76 21.30 -15.76
C ASP A 446 -14.87 21.22 -14.52
N ILE A 447 -13.57 20.91 -14.73
CA ILE A 447 -12.62 20.71 -13.63
C ILE A 447 -12.43 21.96 -12.79
N PRO A 448 -12.14 23.17 -13.36
CA PRO A 448 -11.98 24.39 -12.57
C PRO A 448 -13.16 24.70 -11.66
N THR A 449 -14.38 24.59 -12.15
CA THR A 449 -15.61 24.81 -11.36
C THR A 449 -15.76 23.80 -10.23
N THR A 450 -15.46 22.53 -10.52
CA THR A 450 -15.50 21.46 -9.52
C THR A 450 -14.46 21.68 -8.43
N LEU A 451 -13.22 22.01 -8.79
CA LEU A 451 -12.14 22.29 -7.84
C LEU A 451 -12.43 23.51 -6.96
N ALA A 452 -13.09 24.55 -7.50
CA ALA A 452 -13.52 25.70 -6.71
C ALA A 452 -14.52 25.29 -5.61
N THR A 453 -15.43 24.38 -5.92
CA THR A 453 -16.40 23.83 -4.95
C THR A 453 -15.71 23.03 -3.86
N ILE A 454 -14.75 22.15 -4.23
CA ILE A 454 -14.00 21.34 -3.27
C ILE A 454 -13.11 22.23 -2.39
N ALA A 455 -12.48 23.28 -2.97
CA ALA A 455 -11.68 24.23 -2.19
C ALA A 455 -12.51 25.04 -1.17
N ALA A 456 -13.78 25.30 -1.49
CA ALA A 456 -14.69 25.92 -0.52
C ALA A 456 -14.99 24.96 0.66
N ALA A 457 -15.18 23.68 0.39
CA ALA A 457 -15.36 22.65 1.41
C ALA A 457 -14.07 22.44 2.25
N GLN A 458 -12.88 22.46 1.62
CA GLN A 458 -11.59 22.43 2.32
C GLN A 458 -11.50 23.49 3.40
N LYS A 459 -11.84 24.75 3.07
CA LYS A 459 -11.83 25.87 4.03
C LYS A 459 -12.79 25.67 5.21
N GLN A 460 -13.83 24.87 5.05
CA GLN A 460 -14.76 24.55 6.13
C GLN A 460 -14.23 23.40 7.02
N SER A 461 -13.52 22.43 6.45
CA SER A 461 -12.97 21.28 7.19
C SER A 461 -11.72 21.64 8.02
N ILE A 462 -11.00 22.70 7.65
CA ILE A 462 -9.78 23.14 8.36
C ILE A 462 -10.09 23.98 9.61
N LYS A 463 -11.30 24.47 9.78
CA LYS A 463 -11.73 25.25 10.95
C LYS A 463 -11.97 24.37 12.17
#